data_2dcd487f17b81f15de9dc8177ac8f8e1
#
_entry.id   2dcd487f17b81f15de9dc8177ac8f8e1
#
_cell.length_a   1.000
_cell.length_b   1.000
_cell.length_c   1.000
_cell.angle_alpha   90.00
_cell.angle_beta   90.00
_cell.angle_gamma   90.00
#
_symmetry.space_group_name_H-M   'P 1'
#
loop_
_entity.id
_entity.type
_entity.pdbx_description
1 polymer ?
#
loop_
_entity_poly.entity_id
_entity_poly.type
_entity_poly.pdbx_seq_one_letter_code
_entity_poly.pdbx_strand_id
1 'polypeptide(L)'
;MDAAPNFGLSLRWITVTCFEFRFGSLRVVSDPFITDAPGTELDGSAIEACDLITLSHGHWDHIMDLPLLMERFQPRLLCGELTVEPLADWLNCSPSRIYPMTPDLELDFCDMKVRALFGRHTDLVTGYCDQVRDLAGRPLLHGDPKLVRLQAVGCLEYRNYLFTLPDGTRLVLWGSDPTPEQRSMLRALHPDIGLLQLSRQDPVEMGNFAADIGVRVLIPHHMDLKLKKAQYASRVEKLRETFLARVPGGRFLSPGHGEWVTV
;
A
#
# COMPACT_ATOMS: atom_id res chain seq x y z
N MET A 1 -17.57 17.96 -22.41
CA MET A 1 -17.06 16.85 -21.55
C MET A 1 -15.61 17.19 -21.30
N ASP A 2 -15.28 17.52 -20.06
CA ASP A 2 -13.88 17.77 -19.69
C ASP A 2 -13.08 16.48 -19.89
N ALA A 3 -11.86 16.61 -20.40
CA ALA A 3 -10.96 15.46 -20.56
C ALA A 3 -10.76 14.77 -19.19
N ALA A 4 -10.69 13.44 -19.18
CA ALA A 4 -10.39 12.70 -17.96
C ALA A 4 -9.06 13.20 -17.37
N PRO A 5 -8.97 13.35 -16.03
CA PRO A 5 -7.78 13.92 -15.40
C PRO A 5 -6.53 13.08 -15.70
N ASN A 6 -5.43 13.75 -16.02
CA ASN A 6 -4.12 13.15 -16.20
C ASN A 6 -3.12 13.97 -15.36
N PHE A 7 -2.52 13.36 -14.37
CA PHE A 7 -1.61 13.97 -13.41
C PHE A 7 -0.12 13.76 -13.77
N GLY A 8 0.16 13.05 -14.88
CA GLY A 8 1.53 12.81 -15.35
C GLY A 8 2.37 11.89 -14.46
N LEU A 9 1.76 11.29 -13.46
CA LEU A 9 2.41 10.33 -12.58
C LEU A 9 2.42 8.93 -13.23
N SER A 10 3.58 8.29 -13.29
CA SER A 10 3.69 6.90 -13.70
C SER A 10 3.80 5.99 -12.49
N LEU A 11 2.97 4.95 -12.47
CA LEU A 11 3.01 3.91 -11.45
C LEU A 11 2.70 2.54 -12.07
N ARG A 12 3.08 1.48 -11.37
CA ARG A 12 2.62 0.12 -11.66
C ARG A 12 2.25 -0.60 -10.38
N TRP A 13 1.18 -1.35 -10.44
CA TRP A 13 0.81 -2.29 -9.40
C TRP A 13 1.54 -3.62 -9.64
N ILE A 14 2.24 -4.12 -8.64
CA ILE A 14 2.98 -5.38 -8.76
C ILE A 14 2.15 -6.51 -8.15
N THR A 15 1.87 -6.45 -6.86
CA THR A 15 1.01 -7.43 -6.15
C THR A 15 0.53 -6.81 -4.84
N VAL A 16 -0.50 -7.34 -4.24
CA VAL A 16 -0.98 -6.96 -2.90
C VAL A 16 -1.04 -5.42 -2.74
N THR A 17 -0.17 -4.82 -1.94
CA THR A 17 0.01 -3.37 -1.78
C THR A 17 1.36 -2.90 -2.36
N CYS A 18 2.05 -3.80 -3.08
CA CYS A 18 3.31 -3.46 -3.74
C CYS A 18 3.05 -2.65 -5.01
N PHE A 19 3.40 -1.38 -4.95
CA PHE A 19 3.44 -0.47 -6.08
C PHE A 19 4.85 0.06 -6.30
N GLU A 20 5.20 0.32 -7.55
CA GLU A 20 6.33 1.15 -7.92
C GLU A 20 5.84 2.46 -8.50
N PHE A 21 6.40 3.58 -8.02
CA PHE A 21 6.06 4.93 -8.44
C PHE A 21 7.28 5.65 -9.00
N ARG A 22 7.03 6.50 -9.99
CA ARG A 22 8.01 7.45 -10.53
C ARG A 22 7.54 8.86 -10.23
N PHE A 23 8.14 9.48 -9.21
CA PHE A 23 7.93 10.88 -8.85
C PHE A 23 9.14 11.70 -9.32
N GLY A 24 9.06 12.28 -10.51
CA GLY A 24 10.23 12.94 -11.10
C GLY A 24 11.42 11.99 -11.20
N SER A 25 12.53 12.35 -10.52
CA SER A 25 13.72 11.50 -10.43
C SER A 25 13.61 10.40 -9.36
N LEU A 26 12.71 10.56 -8.39
CA LEU A 26 12.57 9.66 -7.24
C LEU A 26 11.82 8.37 -7.63
N ARG A 27 12.36 7.23 -7.22
CA ARG A 27 11.76 5.89 -7.37
C ARG A 27 11.33 5.38 -6.01
N VAL A 28 10.02 5.15 -5.87
CA VAL A 28 9.41 4.71 -4.62
C VAL A 28 8.79 3.33 -4.80
N VAL A 29 9.00 2.44 -3.85
CA VAL A 29 8.33 1.14 -3.77
C VAL A 29 7.53 1.09 -2.48
N SER A 30 6.26 0.71 -2.56
CA SER A 30 5.47 0.42 -1.37
C SER A 30 5.41 -1.08 -1.10
N ASP A 31 5.44 -1.47 0.17
CA ASP A 31 5.18 -2.83 0.66
C ASP A 31 5.74 -3.94 -0.24
N PRO A 32 7.09 -4.06 -0.38
CA PRO A 32 7.70 -4.95 -1.36
C PRO A 32 7.46 -6.43 -1.04
N PHE A 33 6.48 -7.00 -1.72
CA PHE A 33 6.19 -8.42 -1.79
C PHE A 33 5.97 -8.78 -3.26
N ILE A 34 6.95 -9.41 -3.90
CA ILE A 34 7.01 -9.63 -5.35
C ILE A 34 7.34 -11.09 -5.64
N THR A 35 8.48 -11.56 -5.13
CA THR A 35 8.93 -12.93 -5.25
C THR A 35 7.96 -13.85 -4.51
N ASP A 36 7.58 -14.95 -5.15
CA ASP A 36 6.58 -15.91 -4.64
C ASP A 36 5.17 -15.33 -4.40
N ALA A 37 4.91 -14.12 -4.88
CA ALA A 37 3.57 -13.55 -4.80
C ALA A 37 2.60 -14.26 -5.77
N PRO A 38 1.37 -14.54 -5.34
CA PRO A 38 0.41 -15.26 -6.18
C PRO A 38 -0.04 -14.42 -7.38
N GLY A 39 -0.20 -15.09 -8.53
CA GLY A 39 -0.81 -14.47 -9.72
C GLY A 39 0.14 -13.69 -10.61
N THR A 40 1.43 -13.67 -10.31
CA THR A 40 2.49 -13.08 -11.14
C THR A 40 3.69 -14.01 -11.26
N GLU A 41 4.46 -13.85 -12.33
CA GLU A 41 5.78 -14.47 -12.51
C GLU A 41 6.91 -13.46 -12.25
N LEU A 42 6.58 -12.27 -11.78
CA LEU A 42 7.56 -11.26 -11.41
C LEU A 42 8.29 -11.66 -10.13
N ASP A 43 9.54 -11.27 -10.02
CA ASP A 43 10.34 -11.35 -8.81
C ASP A 43 10.97 -9.99 -8.47
N GLY A 44 11.68 -9.89 -7.38
CA GLY A 44 12.31 -8.65 -6.94
C GLY A 44 13.32 -8.07 -7.94
N SER A 45 13.79 -8.84 -8.95
CA SER A 45 14.65 -8.34 -10.01
C SER A 45 13.93 -7.40 -10.98
N ALA A 46 12.60 -7.47 -11.02
CA ALA A 46 11.77 -6.57 -11.83
C ALA A 46 11.87 -5.10 -11.39
N ILE A 47 12.31 -4.84 -10.15
CA ILE A 47 12.60 -3.47 -9.67
C ILE A 47 13.99 -3.08 -10.16
N GLU A 48 14.05 -2.03 -10.98
CA GLU A 48 15.30 -1.55 -11.59
C GLU A 48 15.97 -0.45 -10.78
N ALA A 49 15.21 0.33 -9.99
CA ALA A 49 15.71 1.39 -9.13
C ALA A 49 14.76 1.59 -7.94
N CYS A 50 15.32 1.92 -6.78
CA CYS A 50 14.56 2.19 -5.57
C CYS A 50 15.33 3.15 -4.66
N ASP A 51 14.82 4.36 -4.48
CA ASP A 51 15.40 5.39 -3.61
C ASP A 51 14.71 5.41 -2.24
N LEU A 52 13.43 5.03 -2.22
CA LEU A 52 12.58 5.08 -1.05
C LEU A 52 11.64 3.88 -1.00
N ILE A 53 11.49 3.30 0.18
CA ILE A 53 10.46 2.31 0.47
C ILE A 53 9.51 2.86 1.51
N THR A 54 8.20 2.69 1.30
CA THR A 54 7.17 2.95 2.31
C THR A 54 6.52 1.65 2.74
N LEU A 55 6.48 1.38 4.04
CA LEU A 55 5.83 0.20 4.59
C LEU A 55 4.58 0.57 5.35
N SER A 56 3.48 -0.07 4.99
CA SER A 56 2.24 0.03 5.76
C SER A 56 2.36 -0.65 7.12
N HIS A 57 2.91 -1.86 7.15
CA HIS A 57 3.09 -2.65 8.37
C HIS A 57 4.04 -3.84 8.16
N GLY A 58 4.33 -4.58 9.23
CA GLY A 58 5.33 -5.65 9.25
C GLY A 58 4.85 -7.05 8.87
N HIS A 59 3.72 -7.23 8.15
CA HIS A 59 3.28 -8.54 7.70
C HIS A 59 4.11 -9.04 6.52
N TRP A 60 4.25 -10.38 6.43
CA TRP A 60 5.08 -11.03 5.42
C TRP A 60 4.74 -10.66 3.98
N ASP A 61 3.44 -10.53 3.68
CA ASP A 61 2.92 -10.14 2.37
C ASP A 61 3.12 -8.65 2.03
N HIS A 62 3.96 -7.95 2.83
CA HIS A 62 4.36 -6.56 2.64
C HIS A 62 5.88 -6.34 2.71
N ILE A 63 6.66 -7.33 3.18
CA ILE A 63 8.08 -7.12 3.51
C ILE A 63 9.05 -8.14 2.89
N MET A 64 8.57 -9.24 2.28
CA MET A 64 9.46 -10.37 1.96
C MET A 64 10.58 -10.04 0.96
N ASP A 65 10.41 -9.05 0.07
CA ASP A 65 11.46 -8.61 -0.84
C ASP A 65 12.33 -7.46 -0.31
N LEU A 66 12.09 -7.01 0.94
CA LEU A 66 12.93 -5.98 1.57
C LEU A 66 14.42 -6.33 1.61
N PRO A 67 14.85 -7.55 2.02
CA PRO A 67 16.27 -7.88 2.06
C PRO A 67 16.94 -7.68 0.70
N LEU A 68 16.30 -8.13 -0.36
CA LEU A 68 16.81 -7.99 -1.72
C LEU A 68 16.92 -6.52 -2.15
N LEU A 69 15.88 -5.71 -1.92
CA LEU A 69 15.89 -4.30 -2.31
C LEU A 69 16.86 -3.47 -1.47
N MET A 70 16.96 -3.77 -0.17
CA MET A 70 17.93 -3.13 0.73
C MET A 70 19.38 -3.43 0.34
N GLU A 71 19.67 -4.66 -0.10
CA GLU A 71 21.00 -5.04 -0.59
C GLU A 71 21.33 -4.34 -1.91
N ARG A 72 20.40 -4.36 -2.88
CA ARG A 72 20.66 -3.86 -4.24
C ARG A 72 20.73 -2.35 -4.32
N PHE A 73 19.83 -1.64 -3.66
CA PHE A 73 19.62 -0.19 -3.87
C PHE A 73 19.92 0.65 -2.65
N GLN A 74 19.96 0.05 -1.46
CA GLN A 74 20.14 0.76 -0.19
C GLN A 74 19.19 1.95 0.00
N PRO A 75 17.88 1.80 -0.27
CA PRO A 75 16.92 2.87 -0.19
C PRO A 75 16.78 3.40 1.25
N ARG A 76 16.17 4.57 1.39
CA ARG A 76 15.57 4.98 2.66
C ARG A 76 14.31 4.16 2.87
N LEU A 77 14.03 3.80 4.14
CA LEU A 77 12.86 3.00 4.47
C LEU A 77 12.01 3.74 5.50
N LEU A 78 10.73 3.94 5.18
CA LEU A 78 9.74 4.58 6.06
C LEU A 78 8.79 3.51 6.59
N CYS A 79 8.61 3.44 7.91
CA CYS A 79 7.65 2.54 8.54
C CYS A 79 7.12 3.14 9.85
N GLY A 80 6.16 2.50 10.47
CA GLY A 80 5.69 2.89 11.79
C GLY A 80 6.76 2.68 12.88
N GLU A 81 6.60 3.36 14.01
CA GLU A 81 7.61 3.40 15.07
C GLU A 81 7.87 2.04 15.70
N LEU A 82 6.81 1.24 15.94
CA LEU A 82 6.94 -0.09 16.54
C LEU A 82 7.65 -1.08 15.63
N THR A 83 7.62 -0.82 14.32
CA THR A 83 8.19 -1.68 13.29
C THR A 83 9.71 -1.48 13.15
N VAL A 84 10.26 -0.32 13.54
CA VAL A 84 11.68 0.06 13.30
C VAL A 84 12.66 -0.98 13.84
N GLU A 85 12.60 -1.25 15.15
CA GLU A 85 13.56 -2.16 15.81
C GLU A 85 13.41 -3.62 15.33
N PRO A 86 12.20 -4.21 15.26
CA PRO A 86 12.05 -5.55 14.72
C PRO A 86 12.51 -5.68 13.27
N LEU A 87 12.32 -4.64 12.48
CA LEU A 87 12.71 -4.62 11.08
C LEU A 87 14.22 -4.52 10.91
N ALA A 88 14.88 -3.63 11.69
CA ALA A 88 16.32 -3.51 11.71
C ALA A 88 17.01 -4.81 12.15
N ASP A 89 16.46 -5.49 13.17
CA ASP A 89 16.94 -6.78 13.62
C ASP A 89 16.80 -7.87 12.54
N TRP A 90 15.66 -7.94 11.87
CA TRP A 90 15.45 -8.91 10.79
C TRP A 90 16.34 -8.66 9.58
N LEU A 91 16.46 -7.39 9.15
CA LEU A 91 17.30 -6.98 8.01
C LEU A 91 18.80 -6.97 8.36
N ASN A 92 19.16 -7.16 9.62
CA ASN A 92 20.53 -7.03 10.13
C ASN A 92 21.18 -5.71 9.68
N CYS A 93 20.46 -4.60 9.83
CA CYS A 93 20.91 -3.27 9.46
C CYS A 93 20.81 -2.28 10.63
N SER A 94 21.47 -1.12 10.49
CA SER A 94 21.34 -0.07 11.50
C SER A 94 19.93 0.53 11.50
N PRO A 95 19.27 0.69 12.69
CA PRO A 95 17.99 1.40 12.79
C PRO A 95 18.01 2.82 12.20
N SER A 96 19.19 3.45 12.13
CA SER A 96 19.34 4.80 11.53
C SER A 96 19.01 4.87 10.03
N ARG A 97 18.88 3.72 9.36
CA ARG A 97 18.46 3.63 7.97
C ARG A 97 16.94 3.57 7.80
N ILE A 98 16.21 3.40 8.89
CA ILE A 98 14.78 3.25 8.95
C ILE A 98 14.19 4.48 9.63
N TYR A 99 13.33 5.19 8.93
CA TYR A 99 12.74 6.44 9.41
C TYR A 99 11.37 6.15 10.03
N PRO A 100 11.21 6.34 11.35
CA PRO A 100 9.92 6.17 12.00
C PRO A 100 8.93 7.24 11.52
N MET A 101 7.77 6.80 11.08
CA MET A 101 6.70 7.66 10.59
C MET A 101 5.56 7.69 11.59
N THR A 102 5.54 8.69 12.47
CA THR A 102 4.38 8.96 13.32
C THR A 102 3.21 9.45 12.46
N PRO A 103 1.94 9.21 12.86
CA PRO A 103 0.82 9.81 12.17
C PRO A 103 0.96 11.33 12.07
N ASP A 104 0.61 11.86 10.91
CA ASP A 104 0.73 13.26 10.51
C ASP A 104 2.15 13.80 10.28
N LEU A 105 3.20 13.00 10.51
CA LEU A 105 4.55 13.37 10.08
C LEU A 105 4.60 13.43 8.55
N GLU A 106 5.11 14.55 8.03
CA GLU A 106 5.36 14.76 6.61
C GLU A 106 6.85 14.96 6.36
N LEU A 107 7.40 14.23 5.40
CA LEU A 107 8.77 14.38 4.92
C LEU A 107 8.78 14.91 3.49
N ASP A 108 9.70 15.82 3.19
CA ASP A 108 9.86 16.43 1.87
C ASP A 108 11.09 15.85 1.17
N PHE A 109 10.87 15.25 0.01
CA PHE A 109 11.90 14.65 -0.86
C PHE A 109 12.12 15.47 -2.14
N CYS A 110 11.74 16.74 -2.17
CA CYS A 110 11.77 17.66 -3.31
C CYS A 110 10.80 17.29 -4.44
N ASP A 111 10.92 16.10 -5.03
CA ASP A 111 10.04 15.63 -6.10
C ASP A 111 8.68 15.12 -5.57
N MET A 112 8.57 14.95 -4.27
CA MET A 112 7.36 14.44 -3.61
C MET A 112 7.44 14.65 -2.11
N LYS A 113 6.34 15.00 -1.47
CA LYS A 113 6.17 14.91 0.00
C LYS A 113 5.41 13.65 0.34
N VAL A 114 5.80 13.00 1.41
CA VAL A 114 5.09 11.84 1.97
C VAL A 114 4.64 12.12 3.38
N ARG A 115 3.34 11.96 3.64
CA ARG A 115 2.72 12.10 4.95
C ARG A 115 2.19 10.76 5.42
N ALA A 116 2.56 10.36 6.63
CA ALA A 116 2.00 9.18 7.28
C ALA A 116 0.59 9.49 7.80
N LEU A 117 -0.34 8.60 7.54
CA LEU A 117 -1.70 8.67 8.06
C LEU A 117 -1.94 7.46 8.97
N PHE A 118 -2.69 7.68 10.04
CA PHE A 118 -3.07 6.60 10.95
C PHE A 118 -3.89 5.55 10.21
N GLY A 119 -3.51 4.27 10.38
CA GLY A 119 -4.24 3.11 9.88
C GLY A 119 -4.57 2.14 11.01
N ARG A 120 -5.49 1.24 10.75
CA ARG A 120 -5.81 0.11 11.63
C ARG A 120 -5.72 -1.17 10.82
N HIS A 121 -5.07 -2.19 11.36
CA HIS A 121 -5.23 -3.52 10.81
C HIS A 121 -6.67 -4.00 11.02
N THR A 122 -7.20 -4.74 10.05
CA THR A 122 -8.65 -5.09 10.01
C THR A 122 -9.12 -5.93 11.18
N ASP A 123 -8.22 -6.59 11.91
CA ASP A 123 -8.61 -7.47 13.03
C ASP A 123 -7.52 -7.51 14.09
N LEU A 124 -7.60 -6.57 15.05
CA LEU A 124 -6.59 -6.43 16.09
C LEU A 124 -6.68 -7.51 17.17
N VAL A 125 -7.84 -8.14 17.39
CA VAL A 125 -8.05 -9.06 18.49
C VAL A 125 -7.79 -10.51 18.07
N THR A 126 -8.41 -10.97 17.01
CA THR A 126 -8.19 -12.31 16.47
C THR A 126 -6.94 -12.34 15.59
N GLY A 127 -6.65 -11.26 14.87
CA GLY A 127 -5.52 -11.15 13.95
C GLY A 127 -4.16 -11.33 14.62
N TYR A 128 -3.97 -10.90 15.86
CA TYR A 128 -2.68 -11.04 16.54
C TYR A 128 -2.28 -12.51 16.71
N CYS A 129 -3.21 -13.35 17.16
CA CYS A 129 -2.95 -14.79 17.35
C CYS A 129 -2.91 -15.54 16.00
N ASP A 130 -3.82 -15.23 15.10
CA ASP A 130 -3.93 -15.91 13.81
C ASP A 130 -2.79 -15.58 12.84
N GLN A 131 -2.22 -14.38 12.94
CA GLN A 131 -1.09 -13.97 12.11
C GLN A 131 0.23 -14.61 12.58
N VAL A 132 0.34 -15.01 13.82
CA VAL A 132 1.55 -15.65 14.36
C VAL A 132 1.51 -17.17 14.15
N ARG A 133 0.31 -17.73 13.95
CA ARG A 133 0.10 -19.17 13.70
C ARG A 133 -0.99 -19.38 12.66
N ASP A 134 -0.87 -20.44 11.87
CA ASP A 134 -1.96 -20.88 11.01
C ASP A 134 -3.10 -21.51 11.83
N LEU A 135 -4.21 -21.82 11.17
CA LEU A 135 -5.37 -22.45 11.82
C LEU A 135 -5.08 -23.82 12.44
N ALA A 136 -3.98 -24.48 12.06
CA ALA A 136 -3.50 -25.72 12.66
C ALA A 136 -2.52 -25.47 13.81
N GLY A 137 -2.32 -24.20 14.20
CA GLY A 137 -1.39 -23.81 15.26
C GLY A 137 0.10 -23.90 14.87
N ARG A 138 0.41 -24.07 13.59
CA ARG A 138 1.78 -24.11 13.11
C ARG A 138 2.35 -22.70 13.00
N PRO A 139 3.62 -22.47 13.36
CA PRO A 139 4.25 -21.18 13.17
C PRO A 139 4.15 -20.76 11.70
N LEU A 140 3.66 -19.55 11.44
CA LEU A 140 3.81 -18.92 10.14
C LEU A 140 5.28 -18.57 9.93
N LEU A 141 5.71 -18.52 8.67
CA LEU A 141 7.07 -18.11 8.28
C LEU A 141 8.18 -19.06 8.75
N HIS A 142 7.93 -20.36 8.63
CA HIS A 142 8.95 -21.40 8.82
C HIS A 142 9.70 -21.35 10.15
N GLY A 143 9.13 -20.70 11.17
CA GLY A 143 9.70 -20.63 12.51
C GLY A 143 10.81 -19.58 12.69
N ASP A 144 11.02 -18.66 11.75
CA ASP A 144 11.92 -17.53 11.96
C ASP A 144 11.35 -16.60 13.04
N PRO A 145 11.98 -16.51 14.23
CA PRO A 145 11.46 -15.72 15.34
C PRO A 145 11.42 -14.22 15.05
N LYS A 146 12.28 -13.72 14.16
CA LYS A 146 12.31 -12.31 13.78
C LYS A 146 11.11 -11.96 12.89
N LEU A 147 10.78 -12.82 11.93
CA LEU A 147 9.57 -12.65 11.12
C LEU A 147 8.30 -12.82 11.95
N VAL A 148 8.28 -13.74 12.92
CA VAL A 148 7.16 -13.88 13.86
C VAL A 148 6.95 -12.59 14.66
N ARG A 149 8.05 -11.97 15.13
CA ARG A 149 7.98 -10.68 15.83
C ARG A 149 7.43 -9.57 14.93
N LEU A 150 7.91 -9.46 13.70
CA LEU A 150 7.40 -8.50 12.71
C LEU A 150 5.91 -8.71 12.43
N GLN A 151 5.49 -9.95 12.29
CA GLN A 151 4.11 -10.33 12.09
C GLN A 151 3.22 -9.85 13.26
N ALA A 152 3.68 -10.04 14.50
CA ALA A 152 2.99 -9.59 15.69
C ALA A 152 2.87 -8.06 15.75
N VAL A 153 3.95 -7.35 15.47
CA VAL A 153 3.96 -5.88 15.43
C VAL A 153 3.05 -5.36 14.32
N GLY A 154 3.03 -6.02 13.15
CA GLY A 154 2.17 -5.67 12.02
C GLY A 154 0.68 -5.72 12.35
N CYS A 155 0.26 -6.48 13.37
CA CYS A 155 -1.12 -6.45 13.87
C CYS A 155 -1.44 -5.20 14.72
N LEU A 156 -0.43 -4.58 15.31
CA LEU A 156 -0.57 -3.46 16.25
C LEU A 156 -0.41 -2.10 15.58
N GLU A 157 0.33 -2.06 14.49
CA GLU A 157 0.70 -0.82 13.80
C GLU A 157 0.42 -0.91 12.31
N TYR A 158 -0.27 0.11 11.80
CA TYR A 158 -0.56 0.26 10.37
C TYR A 158 -0.44 1.72 9.95
N ARG A 159 0.24 1.98 8.85
CA ARG A 159 0.35 3.32 8.23
C ARG A 159 -0.25 3.30 6.83
N ASN A 160 -1.08 4.29 6.58
CA ASN A 160 -1.43 4.70 5.22
C ASN A 160 -0.53 5.87 4.82
N TYR A 161 -0.44 6.17 3.54
CA TYR A 161 0.43 7.24 3.06
C TYR A 161 -0.30 8.18 2.12
N LEU A 162 -0.07 9.47 2.30
CA LEU A 162 -0.45 10.52 1.36
C LEU A 162 0.82 11.04 0.70
N PHE A 163 0.90 10.93 -0.61
CA PHE A 163 1.96 11.50 -1.42
C PHE A 163 1.43 12.79 -2.05
N THR A 164 2.18 13.87 -1.93
CA THR A 164 1.84 15.16 -2.55
C THR A 164 2.93 15.53 -3.55
N LEU A 165 2.57 15.71 -4.80
CA LEU A 165 3.45 16.09 -5.89
C LEU A 165 3.70 17.61 -5.86
N PRO A 166 4.75 18.12 -6.53
CA PRO A 166 5.06 19.56 -6.57
C PRO A 166 3.96 20.44 -7.12
N ASP A 167 3.11 19.94 -8.01
CA ASP A 167 1.95 20.64 -8.56
C ASP A 167 0.71 20.65 -7.63
N GLY A 168 0.83 20.00 -6.47
CA GLY A 168 -0.24 19.87 -5.50
C GLY A 168 -1.12 18.63 -5.67
N THR A 169 -0.91 17.83 -6.70
CA THR A 169 -1.61 16.54 -6.88
C THR A 169 -1.38 15.62 -5.69
N ARG A 170 -2.43 15.02 -5.17
CA ARG A 170 -2.39 14.16 -3.99
C ARG A 170 -2.82 12.74 -4.31
N LEU A 171 -1.96 11.78 -3.96
CA LEU A 171 -2.22 10.35 -4.07
C LEU A 171 -2.30 9.75 -2.66
N VAL A 172 -3.39 9.07 -2.36
CA VAL A 172 -3.51 8.30 -1.11
C VAL A 172 -3.37 6.81 -1.38
N LEU A 173 -2.47 6.15 -0.64
CA LEU A 173 -2.36 4.70 -0.55
C LEU A 173 -3.03 4.27 0.76
N TRP A 174 -4.17 3.59 0.64
CA TRP A 174 -5.05 3.28 1.77
C TRP A 174 -5.41 1.80 1.83
N GLY A 175 -5.13 1.17 2.96
CA GLY A 175 -5.23 -0.27 3.15
C GLY A 175 -6.23 -0.77 4.20
N SER A 176 -7.11 0.05 4.75
CA SER A 176 -8.04 -0.39 5.79
C SER A 176 -9.46 0.14 5.58
N ASP A 177 -10.43 -0.39 6.32
CA ASP A 177 -11.76 0.23 6.39
C ASP A 177 -11.66 1.54 7.17
N PRO A 178 -12.01 2.68 6.56
CA PRO A 178 -11.86 3.97 7.23
C PRO A 178 -12.95 4.19 8.28
N THR A 179 -12.55 4.66 9.46
CA THR A 179 -13.51 5.16 10.46
C THR A 179 -14.16 6.46 9.99
N PRO A 180 -15.28 6.92 10.62
CA PRO A 180 -15.90 8.20 10.30
C PRO A 180 -14.91 9.39 10.40
N GLU A 181 -14.02 9.38 11.40
CA GLU A 181 -13.00 10.39 11.59
C GLU A 181 -11.97 10.39 10.47
N GLN A 182 -11.51 9.20 10.06
CA GLN A 182 -10.60 9.02 8.94
C GLN A 182 -11.23 9.46 7.62
N ARG A 183 -12.51 9.15 7.40
CA ARG A 183 -13.27 9.68 6.23
C ARG A 183 -13.30 11.20 6.23
N SER A 184 -13.55 11.83 7.38
CA SER A 184 -13.58 13.28 7.52
C SER A 184 -12.21 13.90 7.27
N MET A 185 -11.14 13.32 7.81
CA MET A 185 -9.76 13.73 7.58
C MET A 185 -9.40 13.63 6.08
N LEU A 186 -9.66 12.49 5.45
CA LEU A 186 -9.34 12.28 4.03
C LEU A 186 -10.14 13.21 3.12
N ARG A 187 -11.41 13.50 3.46
CA ARG A 187 -12.20 14.51 2.74
C ARG A 187 -11.56 15.90 2.83
N ALA A 188 -11.01 16.28 3.98
CA ALA A 188 -10.30 17.54 4.14
C ALA A 188 -8.95 17.58 3.39
N LEU A 189 -8.31 16.42 3.23
CA LEU A 189 -7.06 16.28 2.48
C LEU A 189 -7.28 16.27 0.95
N HIS A 190 -8.49 16.01 0.46
CA HIS A 190 -8.86 16.02 -0.96
C HIS A 190 -7.86 15.27 -1.85
N PRO A 191 -7.68 13.94 -1.70
CA PRO A 191 -6.81 13.17 -2.58
C PRO A 191 -7.40 13.10 -3.99
N ASP A 192 -6.58 13.36 -5.01
CA ASP A 192 -6.97 13.24 -6.42
C ASP A 192 -6.96 11.78 -6.90
N ILE A 193 -5.99 11.01 -6.41
CA ILE A 193 -5.74 9.63 -6.80
C ILE A 193 -5.88 8.74 -5.55
N GLY A 194 -6.71 7.70 -5.64
CA GLY A 194 -6.91 6.71 -4.58
C GLY A 194 -6.40 5.34 -5.00
N LEU A 195 -5.39 4.83 -4.30
CA LEU A 195 -5.02 3.42 -4.31
C LEU A 195 -5.69 2.78 -3.10
N LEU A 196 -6.79 2.05 -3.33
CA LEU A 196 -7.65 1.59 -2.23
C LEU A 196 -7.72 0.05 -2.18
N GLN A 197 -7.50 -0.48 -0.98
CA GLN A 197 -7.55 -1.93 -0.74
C GLN A 197 -8.96 -2.48 -0.95
N LEU A 198 -9.04 -3.65 -1.63
CA LEU A 198 -10.31 -4.35 -1.92
C LEU A 198 -10.32 -5.82 -1.44
N SER A 199 -9.45 -6.22 -0.53
CA SER A 199 -9.33 -7.62 -0.10
C SER A 199 -10.59 -8.16 0.59
N ARG A 200 -11.07 -7.50 1.63
CA ARG A 200 -12.26 -7.87 2.41
C ARG A 200 -13.37 -6.82 2.37
N GLN A 201 -13.03 -5.60 1.95
CA GLN A 201 -13.91 -4.44 1.92
C GLN A 201 -15.09 -4.64 0.96
N ASP A 202 -16.25 -4.14 1.30
CA ASP A 202 -17.40 -4.14 0.38
C ASP A 202 -17.12 -3.21 -0.80
N PRO A 203 -17.25 -3.67 -2.07
CA PRO A 203 -16.94 -2.87 -3.24
C PRO A 203 -17.82 -1.62 -3.38
N VAL A 204 -19.08 -1.69 -2.95
CA VAL A 204 -20.00 -0.55 -3.00
C VAL A 204 -19.59 0.50 -1.98
N GLU A 205 -19.30 0.08 -0.75
CA GLU A 205 -18.80 0.98 0.30
C GLU A 205 -17.47 1.63 -0.08
N MET A 206 -16.56 0.89 -0.70
CA MET A 206 -15.28 1.45 -1.15
C MET A 206 -15.45 2.42 -2.32
N GLY A 207 -16.37 2.16 -3.25
CA GLY A 207 -16.69 3.09 -4.33
C GLY A 207 -17.32 4.39 -3.81
N ASN A 208 -18.24 4.28 -2.85
CA ASN A 208 -18.81 5.42 -2.17
C ASN A 208 -17.75 6.20 -1.38
N PHE A 209 -16.89 5.51 -0.66
CA PHE A 209 -15.79 6.13 0.09
C PHE A 209 -14.86 6.92 -0.83
N ALA A 210 -14.40 6.33 -1.95
CA ALA A 210 -13.54 7.01 -2.91
C ALA A 210 -14.19 8.31 -3.43
N ALA A 211 -15.47 8.26 -3.77
CA ALA A 211 -16.23 9.43 -4.21
C ALA A 211 -16.35 10.50 -3.11
N ASP A 212 -16.66 10.07 -1.88
CA ASP A 212 -16.86 10.97 -0.73
C ASP A 212 -15.62 11.75 -0.33
N ILE A 213 -14.43 11.18 -0.52
CA ILE A 213 -13.14 11.86 -0.22
C ILE A 213 -12.60 12.67 -1.40
N GLY A 214 -13.27 12.65 -2.56
CA GLY A 214 -12.92 13.49 -3.70
C GLY A 214 -11.97 12.85 -4.73
N VAL A 215 -11.74 11.54 -4.64
CA VAL A 215 -10.90 10.80 -5.60
C VAL A 215 -11.45 10.93 -7.01
N ARG A 216 -10.57 11.23 -7.96
CA ARG A 216 -10.86 11.35 -9.39
C ARG A 216 -10.28 10.21 -10.22
N VAL A 217 -9.20 9.60 -9.73
CA VAL A 217 -8.62 8.37 -10.32
C VAL A 217 -8.57 7.30 -9.24
N LEU A 218 -9.24 6.17 -9.46
CA LEU A 218 -9.30 5.05 -8.52
C LEU A 218 -8.58 3.83 -9.07
N ILE A 219 -7.70 3.24 -8.27
CA ILE A 219 -6.98 1.99 -8.55
C ILE A 219 -7.18 1.05 -7.34
N PRO A 220 -7.86 -0.09 -7.51
CA PRO A 220 -7.97 -1.08 -6.43
C PRO A 220 -6.70 -1.92 -6.32
N HIS A 221 -6.42 -2.40 -5.11
CA HIS A 221 -5.30 -3.30 -4.84
C HIS A 221 -5.62 -4.34 -3.75
N HIS A 222 -4.67 -5.22 -3.45
CA HIS A 222 -4.72 -6.24 -2.37
C HIS A 222 -5.90 -7.22 -2.50
N MET A 223 -6.25 -7.60 -3.72
CA MET A 223 -7.33 -8.54 -4.00
C MET A 223 -6.83 -9.91 -4.49
N ASP A 224 -5.56 -9.98 -4.87
CA ASP A 224 -4.90 -11.12 -5.51
C ASP A 224 -4.45 -12.21 -4.52
N LEU A 225 -4.18 -11.88 -3.26
CA LEU A 225 -3.63 -12.80 -2.28
C LEU A 225 -4.61 -13.91 -1.85
N LYS A 226 -5.88 -13.59 -1.70
CA LYS A 226 -6.89 -14.50 -1.11
C LYS A 226 -8.05 -14.85 -2.03
N LEU A 227 -8.24 -14.13 -3.12
CA LEU A 227 -9.37 -14.33 -4.02
C LEU A 227 -8.93 -15.03 -5.31
N LYS A 228 -9.76 -15.96 -5.79
CA LYS A 228 -9.58 -16.49 -7.14
C LYS A 228 -9.84 -15.39 -8.17
N LYS A 229 -9.13 -15.44 -9.31
CA LYS A 229 -9.22 -14.42 -10.37
C LYS A 229 -10.65 -14.02 -10.76
N ALA A 230 -11.57 -14.99 -10.86
CA ALA A 230 -12.97 -14.72 -11.17
C ALA A 230 -13.71 -13.96 -10.06
N GLN A 231 -13.37 -14.23 -8.79
CA GLN A 231 -14.00 -13.56 -7.64
C GLN A 231 -13.57 -12.11 -7.53
N TYR A 232 -12.27 -11.82 -7.69
CA TYR A 232 -11.85 -10.43 -7.63
C TYR A 232 -12.31 -9.64 -8.86
N ALA A 233 -12.38 -10.22 -10.05
CA ALA A 233 -12.87 -9.54 -11.24
C ALA A 233 -14.31 -9.00 -11.05
N SER A 234 -15.21 -9.81 -10.49
CA SER A 234 -16.59 -9.37 -10.20
C SER A 234 -16.65 -8.25 -9.13
N ARG A 235 -15.77 -8.30 -8.12
CA ARG A 235 -15.66 -7.25 -7.08
C ARG A 235 -15.10 -5.95 -7.63
N VAL A 236 -14.07 -6.04 -8.48
CA VAL A 236 -13.47 -4.90 -9.18
C VAL A 236 -14.49 -4.22 -10.08
N GLU A 237 -15.27 -5.00 -10.83
CA GLU A 237 -16.31 -4.45 -11.69
C GLU A 237 -17.40 -3.73 -10.87
N LYS A 238 -17.84 -4.32 -9.76
CA LYS A 238 -18.81 -3.67 -8.88
C LYS A 238 -18.29 -2.37 -8.27
N LEU A 239 -17.01 -2.34 -7.86
CA LEU A 239 -16.35 -1.13 -7.41
C LEU A 239 -16.30 -0.07 -8.52
N ARG A 240 -15.92 -0.47 -9.74
CA ARG A 240 -15.85 0.41 -10.91
C ARG A 240 -17.20 1.07 -11.20
N GLU A 241 -18.27 0.26 -11.29
CA GLU A 241 -19.62 0.76 -11.54
C GLU A 241 -20.05 1.77 -10.48
N THR A 242 -19.84 1.43 -9.20
CA THR A 242 -20.24 2.30 -8.09
C THR A 242 -19.48 3.62 -8.10
N PHE A 243 -18.17 3.57 -8.30
CA PHE A 243 -17.32 4.76 -8.33
C PHE A 243 -17.67 5.67 -9.50
N LEU A 244 -17.75 5.13 -10.73
CA LEU A 244 -18.03 5.93 -11.93
C LEU A 244 -19.45 6.51 -11.95
N ALA A 245 -20.41 5.86 -11.32
CA ALA A 245 -21.76 6.41 -11.14
C ALA A 245 -21.75 7.67 -10.24
N ARG A 246 -20.83 7.74 -9.27
CA ARG A 246 -20.72 8.85 -8.31
C ARG A 246 -19.75 9.95 -8.75
N VAL A 247 -18.77 9.61 -9.59
CA VAL A 247 -17.71 10.53 -10.07
C VAL A 247 -17.78 10.61 -11.60
N PRO A 248 -18.73 11.37 -12.17
CA PRO A 248 -18.79 11.58 -13.61
C PRO A 248 -17.49 12.19 -14.14
N GLY A 249 -16.89 11.56 -15.17
CA GLY A 249 -15.56 11.97 -15.69
C GLY A 249 -14.38 11.46 -14.90
N GLY A 250 -14.59 10.71 -13.81
CA GLY A 250 -13.53 10.00 -13.11
C GLY A 250 -12.91 8.89 -13.95
N ARG A 251 -11.71 8.46 -13.57
CA ARG A 251 -11.00 7.33 -14.19
C ARG A 251 -10.93 6.17 -13.22
N PHE A 252 -11.25 4.99 -13.71
CA PHE A 252 -11.02 3.74 -12.98
C PHE A 252 -9.97 2.93 -13.72
N LEU A 253 -8.87 2.60 -13.05
CA LEU A 253 -7.78 1.83 -13.61
C LEU A 253 -7.63 0.52 -12.82
N SER A 254 -7.47 -0.58 -13.54
CA SER A 254 -7.19 -1.89 -12.95
C SER A 254 -6.08 -2.54 -13.77
N PRO A 255 -4.82 -2.05 -13.62
CA PRO A 255 -3.70 -2.57 -14.38
C PRO A 255 -3.44 -4.04 -14.03
N GLY A 256 -2.87 -4.77 -14.97
CA GLY A 256 -2.29 -6.08 -14.72
C GLY A 256 -1.04 -5.97 -13.84
N HIS A 257 -0.60 -7.12 -13.29
CA HIS A 257 0.64 -7.18 -12.49
C HIS A 257 1.84 -6.68 -13.31
N GLY A 258 2.53 -5.67 -12.78
CA GLY A 258 3.71 -5.07 -13.40
C GLY A 258 3.43 -4.14 -14.59
N GLU A 259 2.18 -3.94 -14.99
CA GLU A 259 1.79 -3.01 -16.05
C GLU A 259 1.96 -1.55 -15.61
N TRP A 260 2.73 -0.78 -16.38
CA TRP A 260 2.87 0.65 -16.16
C TRP A 260 1.65 1.41 -16.66
N VAL A 261 1.14 2.29 -15.82
CA VAL A 261 0.07 3.22 -16.18
C VAL A 261 0.47 4.65 -15.86
N THR A 262 -0.04 5.59 -16.64
CA THR A 262 0.05 7.04 -16.34
C THR A 262 -1.30 7.53 -15.83
N VAL A 263 -1.27 8.15 -14.68
CA VAL A 263 -2.46 8.68 -14.00
C VAL A 263 -2.46 10.21 -14.01
#